data_ea489435c40e432273b09bcc149f3755
#
_entry.id   ea489435c40e432273b09bcc149f3755
#
_cell.length_a   1.000
_cell.length_b   1.000
_cell.length_c   1.000
_cell.angle_alpha   90.00
_cell.angle_beta   90.00
_cell.angle_gamma   90.00
#
_symmetry.space_group_name_H-M   'P 1'
#
loop_
_entity.id
_entity.type
_entity.pdbx_description
1 polymer ?
#
loop_
_entity_poly.entity_id
_entity_poly.type
_entity_poly.pdbx_seq_one_letter_code
_entity_poly.pdbx_strand_id
1 'polypeptide(L)'
;MRQCTVFVFLTIWSFGANAQWRWFLQAEVGANKQELQQAVNMSQQPFDPEAFWKATAGGEVQFGYTLLKVLTAYSGLGYGHQNLAYQTTEWAADDTGTPFLLLCQKTATGELLTLPLGLDLKVLSVHVGGGMQYRYRVQGTMQRDFYAFYPGAPSANLLSTEVTANSQAKLDMGYFAYLQWNPTKRIGLRASAYRGFRDLSNGVEVGAYNEWQQLFNTSSMSIKNLQFNLGLNIRLSE
;
A
#
# COMPACT_ATOMS: atom_id res chain seq x y z
N MET A 1 -45.26 17.64 3.40
CA MET A 1 -43.86 17.67 2.88
C MET A 1 -43.07 18.94 3.22
N ARG A 2 -43.67 20.14 3.35
CA ARG A 2 -42.95 21.39 3.66
C ARG A 2 -42.33 21.44 5.07
N GLN A 3 -42.86 20.76 6.07
CA GLN A 3 -42.34 20.78 7.44
C GLN A 3 -41.07 19.95 7.64
N CYS A 4 -40.88 18.84 6.88
CA CYS A 4 -39.65 18.04 6.94
C CYS A 4 -38.45 18.78 6.33
N THR A 5 -38.67 19.60 5.30
CA THR A 5 -37.59 20.35 4.65
C THR A 5 -37.03 21.45 5.56
N VAL A 6 -37.88 22.13 6.32
CA VAL A 6 -37.46 23.16 7.26
C VAL A 6 -36.70 22.55 8.46
N PHE A 7 -37.07 21.37 8.91
CA PHE A 7 -36.38 20.67 10.01
C PHE A 7 -34.97 20.21 9.57
N VAL A 8 -34.83 19.72 8.35
CA VAL A 8 -33.53 19.34 7.79
C VAL A 8 -32.63 20.56 7.61
N PHE A 9 -33.16 21.70 7.15
CA PHE A 9 -32.39 22.94 7.02
C PHE A 9 -31.97 23.53 8.36
N LEU A 10 -32.84 23.52 9.36
CA LEU A 10 -32.52 24.01 10.73
C LEU A 10 -31.51 23.09 11.44
N THR A 11 -31.58 21.78 11.23
CA THR A 11 -30.55 20.85 11.75
C THR A 11 -29.20 21.08 11.06
N ILE A 12 -29.17 21.22 9.74
CA ILE A 12 -27.91 21.49 9.02
C ILE A 12 -27.32 22.85 9.46
N TRP A 13 -28.14 23.87 9.69
CA TRP A 13 -27.65 25.19 10.12
C TRP A 13 -27.18 25.20 11.58
N SER A 14 -27.83 24.48 12.47
CA SER A 14 -27.36 24.33 13.86
C SER A 14 -26.06 23.51 13.96
N PHE A 15 -25.81 22.60 13.04
CA PHE A 15 -24.53 21.92 12.90
C PHE A 15 -23.41 22.85 12.39
N GLY A 16 -23.74 23.83 11.54
CA GLY A 16 -22.79 24.79 11.02
C GLY A 16 -22.21 25.75 12.05
N ALA A 17 -22.96 26.09 13.09
CA ALA A 17 -22.54 27.04 14.13
C ALA A 17 -21.39 26.53 15.02
N ASN A 18 -21.14 25.22 15.07
CA ASN A 18 -20.05 24.59 15.83
C ASN A 18 -19.00 23.91 14.96
N ALA A 19 -19.07 24.12 13.66
CA ALA A 19 -18.18 23.49 12.72
C ALA A 19 -16.88 24.29 12.57
N GLN A 20 -15.76 23.60 12.56
CA GLN A 20 -14.44 24.21 12.44
C GLN A 20 -13.63 23.54 11.37
N TRP A 21 -13.04 24.34 10.48
CA TRP A 21 -12.01 23.88 9.58
C TRP A 21 -10.69 23.71 10.31
N ARG A 22 -10.00 22.62 10.04
CA ARG A 22 -8.73 22.29 10.66
C ARG A 22 -7.73 21.84 9.62
N TRP A 23 -6.50 22.24 9.80
CA TRP A 23 -5.37 21.84 8.99
C TRP A 23 -4.38 21.07 9.84
N PHE A 24 -3.83 20.01 9.26
CA PHE A 24 -2.86 19.15 9.90
C PHE A 24 -1.70 18.90 8.95
N LEU A 25 -0.52 18.79 9.50
CA LEU A 25 0.66 18.25 8.84
C LEU A 25 0.98 16.93 9.50
N GLN A 26 1.10 15.86 8.72
CA GLN A 26 1.47 14.54 9.18
C GLN A 26 2.78 14.12 8.54
N ALA A 27 3.68 13.55 9.35
CA ALA A 27 4.85 12.83 8.88
C ALA A 27 4.81 11.41 9.45
N GLU A 28 5.12 10.42 8.65
CA GLU A 28 5.07 9.03 9.06
C GLU A 28 6.24 8.22 8.52
N VAL A 29 6.63 7.23 9.30
CA VAL A 29 7.55 6.17 8.91
C VAL A 29 6.92 4.83 9.26
N GLY A 30 7.24 3.80 8.50
CA GLY A 30 6.60 2.52 8.73
C GLY A 30 7.25 1.38 7.97
N ALA A 31 6.52 0.30 7.92
CA ALA A 31 6.87 -0.87 7.14
C ALA A 31 5.66 -1.33 6.32
N ASN A 32 5.94 -1.79 5.12
CA ASN A 32 4.95 -2.38 4.25
C ASN A 32 5.38 -3.77 3.79
N LYS A 33 4.40 -4.57 3.48
CA LYS A 33 4.54 -5.92 2.93
C LYS A 33 3.47 -6.13 1.86
N GLN A 34 3.78 -6.92 0.85
CA GLN A 34 2.78 -7.35 -0.11
C GLN A 34 2.10 -8.64 0.37
N GLU A 35 0.79 -8.69 0.30
CA GLU A 35 0.03 -9.93 0.42
C GLU A 35 -0.03 -10.56 -0.97
N LEU A 36 0.58 -11.73 -1.11
CA LEU A 36 0.65 -12.49 -2.34
C LEU A 36 -0.38 -13.61 -2.29
N GLN A 37 -1.27 -13.65 -3.26
CA GLN A 37 -2.26 -14.72 -3.40
C GLN A 37 -2.16 -15.29 -4.80
N GLN A 38 -1.92 -16.58 -4.89
CA GLN A 38 -1.94 -17.28 -6.15
C GLN A 38 -3.39 -17.40 -6.65
N ALA A 39 -3.68 -16.81 -7.80
CA ALA A 39 -5.04 -16.83 -8.35
C ALA A 39 -5.34 -18.14 -9.11
N VAL A 40 -4.36 -18.66 -9.85
CA VAL A 40 -4.47 -19.93 -10.58
C VAL A 40 -3.11 -20.60 -10.62
N ASN A 41 -3.05 -21.87 -10.23
CA ASN A 41 -1.87 -22.70 -10.45
C ASN A 41 -2.08 -23.46 -11.77
N MET A 42 -1.47 -23.01 -12.85
CA MET A 42 -1.52 -23.69 -14.15
C MET A 42 -0.57 -24.88 -14.21
N SER A 43 0.38 -24.98 -13.29
CA SER A 43 1.27 -26.12 -13.14
C SER A 43 0.96 -26.84 -11.82
N GLN A 44 1.02 -28.16 -11.82
CA GLN A 44 0.91 -28.96 -10.60
C GLN A 44 2.17 -28.86 -9.69
N GLN A 45 3.06 -27.92 -9.97
CA GLN A 45 4.30 -27.75 -9.23
C GLN A 45 4.13 -26.76 -8.09
N PRO A 46 4.82 -26.95 -6.95
CA PRO A 46 4.77 -26.04 -5.83
C PRO A 46 5.35 -24.67 -6.22
N PHE A 47 4.52 -23.66 -6.13
CA PHE A 47 4.88 -22.26 -6.25
C PHE A 47 4.72 -21.64 -4.86
N ASP A 48 5.81 -21.20 -4.26
CA ASP A 48 5.82 -20.62 -2.93
C ASP A 48 6.20 -19.14 -2.99
N PRO A 49 5.21 -18.24 -2.98
CA PRO A 49 5.46 -16.81 -2.97
C PRO A 49 5.68 -16.31 -1.55
N GLU A 50 6.81 -15.63 -1.32
CA GLU A 50 7.15 -15.01 -0.06
C GLU A 50 7.35 -13.50 -0.22
N ALA A 51 6.77 -12.70 0.67
CA ALA A 51 6.93 -11.26 0.69
C ALA A 51 7.63 -10.80 1.98
N PHE A 52 8.42 -9.74 1.85
CA PHE A 52 9.24 -9.21 2.93
C PHE A 52 8.75 -7.84 3.38
N TRP A 53 8.90 -7.57 4.68
CA TRP A 53 8.69 -6.24 5.23
C TRP A 53 9.78 -5.29 4.75
N LYS A 54 9.39 -4.14 4.23
CA LYS A 54 10.28 -3.08 3.76
C LYS A 54 9.86 -1.73 4.34
N ALA A 55 10.86 -0.88 4.58
CA ALA A 55 10.63 0.46 5.11
C ALA A 55 9.85 1.34 4.14
N THR A 56 9.03 2.21 4.70
CA THR A 56 8.30 3.26 4.00
C THR A 56 8.34 4.56 4.81
N ALA A 57 8.26 5.68 4.14
CA ALA A 57 8.20 6.99 4.77
C ALA A 57 7.32 7.93 3.95
N GLY A 58 6.67 8.89 4.60
CA GLY A 58 5.83 9.84 3.90
C GLY A 58 5.42 11.03 4.75
N GLY A 59 4.81 11.99 4.09
CA GLY A 59 4.18 13.15 4.72
C GLY A 59 2.90 13.52 4.01
N GLU A 60 1.99 14.14 4.75
CA GLU A 60 0.65 14.47 4.26
C GLU A 60 0.17 15.78 4.87
N VAL A 61 -0.43 16.62 4.04
CA VAL A 61 -1.21 17.78 4.47
C VAL A 61 -2.68 17.38 4.45
N GLN A 62 -3.32 17.45 5.59
CA GLN A 62 -4.74 17.11 5.75
C GLN A 62 -5.55 18.37 6.05
N PHE A 63 -6.77 18.42 5.54
CA PHE A 63 -7.79 19.37 5.95
C PHE A 63 -9.04 18.62 6.38
N GLY A 64 -9.63 19.08 7.45
CA GLY A 64 -10.78 18.43 8.04
C GLY A 64 -11.87 19.43 8.44
N TYR A 65 -13.09 18.98 8.40
CA TYR A 65 -14.28 19.68 8.87
C TYR A 65 -14.84 18.97 10.08
N THR A 66 -14.75 19.61 11.24
CA THR A 66 -15.17 19.01 12.51
C THR A 66 -16.62 19.38 12.81
N LEU A 67 -17.43 18.35 13.01
CA LEU A 67 -18.83 18.41 13.44
C LEU A 67 -18.91 18.08 14.94
N LEU A 68 -19.75 18.80 15.68
CA LEU A 68 -20.06 18.52 17.09
C LEU A 68 -18.81 18.41 18.00
N LYS A 69 -17.67 18.99 17.61
CA LYS A 69 -16.38 18.95 18.33
C LYS A 69 -15.75 17.56 18.50
N VAL A 70 -16.41 16.51 18.04
CA VAL A 70 -15.99 15.10 18.23
C VAL A 70 -15.79 14.35 16.91
N LEU A 71 -16.55 14.66 15.89
CA LEU A 71 -16.49 13.99 14.59
C LEU A 71 -15.86 14.92 13.55
N THR A 72 -14.82 14.47 12.87
CA THR A 72 -14.16 15.21 11.78
C THR A 72 -14.21 14.36 10.51
N ALA A 73 -14.78 14.93 9.45
CA ALA A 73 -14.55 14.41 8.09
C ALA A 73 -13.32 15.10 7.53
N TYR A 74 -12.40 14.34 6.92
CA TYR A 74 -11.17 14.89 6.43
C TYR A 74 -10.74 14.29 5.10
N SER A 75 -9.91 15.05 4.40
CA SER A 75 -9.16 14.63 3.23
C SER A 75 -7.76 15.23 3.30
N GLY A 76 -6.90 14.88 2.34
CA GLY A 76 -5.56 15.40 2.31
C GLY A 76 -4.85 15.07 1.01
N LEU A 77 -3.62 15.54 0.93
CA LEU A 77 -2.69 15.18 -0.13
C LEU A 77 -1.35 14.84 0.51
N GLY A 78 -0.85 13.67 0.22
CA GLY A 78 0.41 13.19 0.73
C GLY A 78 1.36 12.77 -0.38
N TYR A 79 2.63 12.70 0.02
CA TYR A 79 3.71 12.16 -0.80
C TYR A 79 4.56 11.23 0.05
N GLY A 80 4.94 10.10 -0.51
CA GLY A 80 5.69 9.10 0.23
C GLY A 80 6.57 8.24 -0.65
N HIS A 81 7.53 7.61 0.01
CA HIS A 81 8.43 6.63 -0.57
C HIS A 81 8.09 5.24 -0.06
N GLN A 82 7.99 4.28 -0.96
CA GLN A 82 7.66 2.90 -0.65
C GLN A 82 8.70 1.95 -1.25
N ASN A 83 9.18 1.03 -0.43
CA ASN A 83 9.99 -0.10 -0.87
C ASN A 83 9.18 -1.38 -0.76
N LEU A 84 9.26 -2.23 -1.76
CA LEU A 84 8.57 -3.52 -1.82
C LEU A 84 9.59 -4.61 -2.13
N ALA A 85 9.42 -5.80 -1.55
CA ALA A 85 10.19 -6.96 -1.95
C ALA A 85 9.36 -8.23 -1.79
N TYR A 86 9.48 -9.09 -2.77
CA TYR A 86 8.93 -10.43 -2.71
C TYR A 86 9.78 -11.38 -3.55
N GLN A 87 9.67 -12.65 -3.25
CA GLN A 87 10.30 -13.71 -4.01
C GLN A 87 9.28 -14.77 -4.40
N THR A 88 9.56 -15.46 -5.48
CA THR A 88 8.80 -16.61 -5.94
C THR A 88 9.77 -17.74 -6.25
N THR A 89 9.41 -18.94 -5.88
CA THR A 89 10.21 -20.13 -6.09
C THR A 89 9.42 -21.12 -6.91
N GLU A 90 10.02 -21.66 -7.96
CA GLU A 90 9.40 -22.66 -8.85
C GLU A 90 10.42 -23.68 -9.32
N TRP A 91 9.95 -24.88 -9.64
CA TRP A 91 10.77 -25.88 -10.32
C TRP A 91 10.75 -25.65 -11.82
N ALA A 92 11.92 -25.68 -12.43
CA ALA A 92 12.12 -25.59 -13.88
C ALA A 92 13.03 -26.73 -14.34
N ALA A 93 13.15 -26.91 -15.64
CA ALA A 93 14.12 -27.83 -16.23
C ALA A 93 14.91 -27.07 -17.30
N ASP A 94 16.20 -27.39 -17.44
CA ASP A 94 17.05 -26.85 -18.51
C ASP A 94 16.80 -27.57 -19.83
N ASP A 95 17.52 -27.18 -20.85
CA ASP A 95 17.41 -27.76 -22.22
C ASP A 95 17.76 -29.25 -22.28
N THR A 96 18.44 -29.77 -21.26
CA THR A 96 18.79 -31.21 -21.14
C THR A 96 17.71 -31.97 -20.35
N GLY A 97 16.70 -31.30 -19.84
CA GLY A 97 15.67 -31.85 -18.97
C GLY A 97 16.10 -32.00 -17.50
N THR A 98 17.25 -31.43 -17.12
CA THR A 98 17.74 -31.48 -15.73
C THR A 98 16.89 -30.53 -14.87
N PRO A 99 16.24 -31.01 -13.79
CA PRO A 99 15.43 -30.17 -12.93
C PRO A 99 16.30 -29.25 -12.08
N PHE A 100 15.88 -28.01 -11.93
CA PHE A 100 16.47 -27.04 -11.02
C PHE A 100 15.41 -26.18 -10.34
N LEU A 101 15.76 -25.61 -9.20
CA LEU A 101 14.92 -24.65 -8.50
C LEU A 101 15.24 -23.23 -9.01
N LEU A 102 14.24 -22.56 -9.54
CA LEU A 102 14.35 -21.17 -9.98
C LEU A 102 13.79 -20.26 -8.89
N LEU A 103 14.62 -19.37 -8.36
CA LEU A 103 14.25 -18.30 -7.44
C LEU A 103 14.22 -16.98 -8.21
N CYS A 104 13.07 -16.32 -8.23
CA CYS A 104 12.92 -14.97 -8.75
C CYS A 104 12.69 -14.00 -7.57
N GLN A 105 13.69 -13.16 -7.31
CA GLN A 105 13.59 -12.11 -6.31
C GLN A 105 13.28 -10.78 -6.98
N LYS A 106 12.24 -10.09 -6.49
CA LYS A 106 11.81 -8.80 -7.00
C LYS A 106 11.87 -7.76 -5.90
N THR A 107 12.55 -6.66 -6.19
CA THR A 107 12.58 -5.46 -5.34
C THR A 107 12.06 -4.29 -6.14
N ALA A 108 11.15 -3.54 -5.56
CA ALA A 108 10.62 -2.34 -6.19
C ALA A 108 10.70 -1.16 -5.23
N THR A 109 11.07 -0.01 -5.76
CA THR A 109 10.99 1.26 -5.07
C THR A 109 10.00 2.16 -5.80
N GLY A 110 9.31 3.03 -5.09
CA GLY A 110 8.35 3.91 -5.75
C GLY A 110 7.98 5.12 -4.93
N GLU A 111 7.73 6.21 -5.64
CA GLU A 111 7.18 7.43 -5.10
C GLU A 111 5.67 7.44 -5.29
N LEU A 112 4.96 7.78 -4.22
CA LEU A 112 3.49 7.72 -4.18
C LEU A 112 2.92 9.09 -3.88
N LEU A 113 1.88 9.48 -4.63
CA LEU A 113 0.91 10.48 -4.21
C LEU A 113 -0.26 9.78 -3.51
N THR A 114 -0.66 10.29 -2.37
CA THR A 114 -1.76 9.73 -1.57
C THR A 114 -2.88 10.73 -1.40
N LEU A 115 -4.11 10.24 -1.49
CA LEU A 115 -5.33 11.00 -1.25
C LEU A 115 -6.20 10.21 -0.26
N PRO A 116 -6.15 10.51 1.05
CA PRO A 116 -7.04 9.91 2.03
C PRO A 116 -8.41 10.60 2.01
N LEU A 117 -9.44 9.82 2.28
CA LEU A 117 -10.80 10.28 2.55
C LEU A 117 -11.28 9.53 3.82
N GLY A 118 -11.51 10.23 4.91
CA GLY A 118 -11.78 9.56 6.16
C GLY A 118 -12.64 10.32 7.15
N LEU A 119 -12.97 9.58 8.19
CA LEU A 119 -13.66 10.07 9.38
C LEU A 119 -12.78 9.86 10.60
N ASP A 120 -12.81 10.81 11.50
CA ASP A 120 -12.09 10.83 12.77
C ASP A 120 -13.06 11.09 13.92
N LEU A 121 -13.03 10.24 14.93
CA LEU A 121 -13.79 10.37 16.15
C LEU A 121 -12.85 10.70 17.30
N LYS A 122 -13.08 11.83 17.94
CA LYS A 122 -12.32 12.27 19.10
C LYS A 122 -13.00 11.79 20.38
N VAL A 123 -12.25 11.05 21.22
CA VAL A 123 -12.65 10.62 22.56
C VAL A 123 -11.58 11.07 23.54
N LEU A 124 -11.83 12.12 24.29
CA LEU A 124 -10.84 12.75 25.19
C LEU A 124 -9.59 13.25 24.43
N SER A 125 -8.43 12.72 24.75
CA SER A 125 -7.14 12.98 24.07
C SER A 125 -6.81 12.00 22.96
N VAL A 126 -7.68 11.02 22.72
CA VAL A 126 -7.48 9.97 21.72
C VAL A 126 -8.40 10.22 20.54
N HIS A 127 -7.88 9.99 19.35
CA HIS A 127 -8.63 10.00 18.11
C HIS A 127 -8.58 8.62 17.48
N VAL A 128 -9.72 8.14 17.02
CA VAL A 128 -9.85 6.89 16.27
C VAL A 128 -10.45 7.24 14.93
N GLY A 129 -9.77 6.87 13.88
CA GLY A 129 -10.26 7.21 12.56
C GLY A 129 -9.94 6.14 11.51
N GLY A 130 -10.52 6.34 10.34
CA GLY A 130 -10.31 5.47 9.21
C GLY A 130 -11.09 5.92 8.00
N GLY A 131 -10.87 5.23 6.90
CA GLY A 131 -11.50 5.56 5.64
C GLY A 131 -10.89 4.83 4.45
N MET A 132 -10.96 5.47 3.31
CA MET A 132 -10.35 5.00 2.07
C MET A 132 -9.14 5.87 1.70
N GLN A 133 -8.12 5.25 1.12
CA GLN A 133 -6.96 5.95 0.62
C GLN A 133 -6.69 5.53 -0.82
N TYR A 134 -6.50 6.52 -1.68
CA TYR A 134 -6.05 6.37 -3.05
C TYR A 134 -4.57 6.67 -3.10
N ARG A 135 -3.78 5.81 -3.74
CA ARG A 135 -2.32 5.93 -3.87
C ARG A 135 -1.95 5.83 -5.33
N TYR A 136 -1.37 6.88 -5.85
CA TYR A 136 -0.93 6.94 -7.24
C TYR A 136 0.60 6.88 -7.30
N ARG A 137 1.15 5.88 -8.00
CA ARG A 137 2.59 5.77 -8.21
C ARG A 137 3.02 6.76 -9.29
N VAL A 138 3.87 7.72 -8.90
CA VAL A 138 4.41 8.74 -9.79
C VAL A 138 5.57 8.17 -10.60
N GLN A 139 6.51 7.56 -9.87
CA GLN A 139 7.69 6.93 -10.46
C GLN A 139 8.11 5.72 -9.62
N GLY A 140 8.96 4.88 -10.18
CA GLY A 140 9.51 3.75 -9.46
C GLY A 140 10.40 2.90 -10.36
N THR A 141 11.24 2.13 -9.71
CA THR A 141 12.10 1.13 -10.36
C THR A 141 11.77 -0.25 -9.81
N MET A 142 11.96 -1.26 -10.62
CA MET A 142 11.84 -2.65 -10.23
C MET A 142 13.10 -3.39 -10.69
N GLN A 143 13.74 -4.04 -9.75
CA GLN A 143 14.84 -4.94 -10.00
C GLN A 143 14.33 -6.38 -9.88
N ARG A 144 14.76 -7.22 -10.81
CA ARG A 144 14.47 -8.66 -10.82
C ARG A 144 15.78 -9.41 -10.89
N ASP A 145 16.00 -10.30 -9.95
CA ASP A 145 17.15 -11.17 -9.89
C ASP A 145 16.68 -12.63 -9.97
N PHE A 146 17.26 -13.39 -10.88
CA PHE A 146 16.94 -14.80 -11.08
C PHE A 146 18.13 -15.66 -10.67
N TYR A 147 17.88 -16.66 -9.83
CA TYR A 147 18.88 -17.59 -9.34
C TYR A 147 18.44 -19.02 -9.66
N ALA A 148 19.33 -19.80 -10.27
CA ALA A 148 19.11 -21.22 -10.47
C ALA A 148 19.88 -22.02 -9.43
N PHE A 149 19.24 -23.01 -8.85
CA PHE A 149 19.81 -23.94 -7.88
C PHE A 149 19.72 -25.35 -8.44
N TYR A 150 20.84 -25.85 -8.95
CA TYR A 150 20.96 -27.23 -9.42
C TYR A 150 21.32 -28.15 -8.26
N PRO A 151 20.77 -29.38 -8.19
CA PRO A 151 21.17 -30.35 -7.18
C PRO A 151 22.68 -30.61 -7.21
N GLY A 152 23.39 -30.32 -6.10
CA GLY A 152 24.82 -30.57 -5.99
C GLY A 152 25.72 -29.50 -6.61
N ALA A 153 25.19 -28.40 -7.13
CA ALA A 153 25.96 -27.29 -7.68
C ALA A 153 25.76 -25.99 -6.87
N PRO A 154 26.74 -25.08 -6.84
CA PRO A 154 26.55 -23.77 -6.24
C PRO A 154 25.48 -23.00 -7.02
N SER A 155 24.72 -22.13 -6.34
CA SER A 155 23.73 -21.26 -6.98
C SER A 155 24.38 -20.34 -8.01
N ALA A 156 23.75 -20.15 -9.15
CA ALA A 156 24.17 -19.21 -10.17
C ALA A 156 23.13 -18.09 -10.30
N ASN A 157 23.58 -16.84 -10.34
CA ASN A 157 22.72 -15.73 -10.77
C ASN A 157 22.64 -15.77 -12.29
N LEU A 158 21.46 -16.09 -12.82
CA LEU A 158 21.24 -16.22 -14.25
C LEU A 158 21.06 -14.88 -14.95
N LEU A 159 20.35 -13.96 -14.29
CA LEU A 159 19.98 -12.68 -14.88
C LEU A 159 19.60 -11.69 -13.78
N SER A 160 20.11 -10.48 -13.88
CA SER A 160 19.64 -9.33 -13.13
C SER A 160 19.16 -8.27 -14.09
N THR A 161 17.91 -7.85 -13.95
CA THR A 161 17.32 -6.83 -14.82
C THR A 161 16.71 -5.72 -14.00
N GLU A 162 17.06 -4.47 -14.33
CA GLU A 162 16.37 -3.31 -13.82
C GLU A 162 15.33 -2.84 -14.85
N VAL A 163 14.09 -2.69 -14.42
CA VAL A 163 12.98 -2.25 -15.25
C VAL A 163 12.31 -1.05 -14.61
N THR A 164 12.13 0.03 -15.38
CA THR A 164 11.29 1.14 -14.92
C THR A 164 9.88 0.64 -14.66
N ALA A 165 9.34 0.91 -13.48
CA ALA A 165 8.13 0.26 -12.95
C ALA A 165 6.81 0.61 -13.67
N ASN A 166 6.82 0.64 -15.00
CA ASN A 166 5.60 0.83 -15.80
C ASN A 166 4.70 -0.42 -15.86
N SER A 167 5.20 -1.57 -15.41
CA SER A 167 4.48 -2.86 -15.50
C SER A 167 3.50 -3.13 -14.35
N GLN A 168 3.54 -2.33 -13.28
CA GLN A 168 2.59 -2.48 -12.17
C GLN A 168 1.45 -1.46 -12.26
N ALA A 169 0.29 -1.78 -11.66
CA ALA A 169 -0.82 -0.85 -11.56
C ALA A 169 -0.36 0.46 -10.92
N LYS A 170 -0.58 1.58 -11.61
CA LYS A 170 -0.22 2.91 -11.11
C LYS A 170 -1.10 3.35 -9.94
N LEU A 171 -2.32 2.82 -9.84
CA LEU A 171 -3.30 3.19 -8.84
C LEU A 171 -3.51 2.03 -7.86
N ASP A 172 -3.22 2.25 -6.60
CA ASP A 172 -3.61 1.41 -5.48
C ASP A 172 -4.77 2.05 -4.72
N MET A 173 -5.69 1.25 -4.24
CA MET A 173 -6.85 1.68 -3.45
C MET A 173 -7.00 0.74 -2.26
N GLY A 174 -7.25 1.30 -1.09
CA GLY A 174 -7.40 0.50 0.11
C GLY A 174 -8.12 1.22 1.22
N TYR A 175 -8.34 0.48 2.30
CA TYR A 175 -8.84 1.01 3.56
C TYR A 175 -7.67 1.31 4.48
N PHE A 176 -7.83 2.35 5.29
CA PHE A 176 -6.91 2.63 6.38
C PHE A 176 -7.69 2.85 7.67
N ALA A 177 -7.02 2.57 8.79
CA ALA A 177 -7.48 2.88 10.13
C ALA A 177 -6.31 3.40 10.95
N TYR A 178 -6.60 4.22 11.97
CA TYR A 178 -5.58 4.72 12.85
C TYR A 178 -6.08 4.97 14.27
N LEU A 179 -5.12 4.98 15.17
CA LEU A 179 -5.25 5.47 16.53
C LEU A 179 -4.24 6.61 16.71
N GLN A 180 -4.70 7.75 17.23
CA GLN A 180 -3.86 8.91 17.50
C GLN A 180 -4.04 9.37 18.92
N TRP A 181 -2.95 9.55 19.64
CA TRP A 181 -2.94 10.15 20.96
C TRP A 181 -2.37 11.57 20.87
N ASN A 182 -3.10 12.54 21.43
CA ASN A 182 -2.73 13.95 21.43
C ASN A 182 -2.26 14.37 22.82
N PRO A 183 -0.95 14.27 23.15
CA PRO A 183 -0.43 14.75 24.44
C PRO A 183 -0.58 16.25 24.62
N THR A 184 -0.63 16.99 23.52
CA THR A 184 -0.89 18.43 23.51
C THR A 184 -1.99 18.80 22.53
N LYS A 185 -2.44 20.06 22.56
CA LYS A 185 -3.46 20.55 21.61
C LYS A 185 -2.95 20.57 20.15
N ARG A 186 -1.64 20.61 19.93
CA ARG A 186 -1.02 20.78 18.61
C ARG A 186 -0.31 19.54 18.09
N ILE A 187 0.12 18.64 18.98
CA ILE A 187 0.95 17.49 18.61
C ILE A 187 0.20 16.20 18.92
N GLY A 188 0.15 15.29 17.97
CA GLY A 188 -0.39 13.95 18.09
C GLY A 188 0.62 12.89 17.63
N LEU A 189 0.64 11.77 18.33
CA LEU A 189 1.33 10.55 17.94
C LEU A 189 0.30 9.60 17.32
N ARG A 190 0.56 9.13 16.12
CA ARG A 190 -0.38 8.32 15.33
C ARG A 190 0.22 6.97 14.98
N ALA A 191 -0.55 5.92 15.22
CA ALA A 191 -0.29 4.59 14.66
C ALA A 191 -1.38 4.29 13.63
N SER A 192 -1.00 3.89 12.43
CA SER A 192 -1.92 3.63 11.33
C SER A 192 -1.63 2.31 10.63
N ALA A 193 -2.69 1.72 10.08
CA ALA A 193 -2.62 0.56 9.22
C ALA A 193 -3.36 0.85 7.91
N TYR A 194 -2.81 0.38 6.81
CA TYR A 194 -3.42 0.43 5.48
C TYR A 194 -3.44 -0.97 4.88
N ARG A 195 -4.55 -1.30 4.22
CA ARG A 195 -4.68 -2.52 3.43
C ARG A 195 -5.29 -2.21 2.07
N GLY A 196 -4.53 -2.46 1.01
CA GLY A 196 -5.00 -2.39 -0.37
C GLY A 196 -6.01 -3.50 -0.66
N PHE A 197 -7.06 -3.17 -1.39
CA PHE A 197 -8.01 -4.16 -1.89
C PHE A 197 -7.93 -4.35 -3.41
N ARG A 198 -7.31 -3.41 -4.10
CA ARG A 198 -7.07 -3.52 -5.54
C ARG A 198 -5.88 -4.45 -5.80
N ASP A 199 -6.03 -5.29 -6.80
CA ASP A 199 -4.93 -6.09 -7.32
C ASP A 199 -3.94 -5.23 -8.09
N LEU A 200 -2.67 -5.28 -7.70
CA LEU A 200 -1.57 -4.51 -8.30
C LEU A 200 -0.81 -5.31 -9.36
N SER A 201 -1.14 -6.57 -9.56
CA SER A 201 -0.42 -7.44 -10.48
C SER A 201 -0.57 -7.03 -11.95
N ASN A 202 -1.65 -6.29 -12.30
CA ASN A 202 -2.02 -5.99 -13.70
C ASN A 202 -2.09 -7.25 -14.59
N GLY A 203 -2.34 -8.42 -14.00
CA GLY A 203 -2.24 -9.68 -14.72
C GLY A 203 -0.79 -10.04 -15.10
N VAL A 204 0.19 -9.51 -14.34
CA VAL A 204 1.61 -9.82 -14.56
C VAL A 204 1.80 -11.30 -14.36
N GLU A 205 2.11 -11.96 -15.45
CA GLU A 205 2.57 -13.32 -15.46
C GLU A 205 3.91 -13.37 -14.73
N VAL A 206 3.94 -14.13 -13.65
CA VAL A 206 5.18 -14.39 -12.93
C VAL A 206 5.82 -15.57 -13.62
N GLY A 207 6.71 -15.29 -14.54
CA GLY A 207 7.48 -16.29 -15.26
C GLY A 207 8.91 -15.82 -15.48
N ALA A 208 9.83 -16.74 -15.53
CA ALA A 208 11.17 -16.50 -16.03
C ALA A 208 11.19 -16.71 -17.55
N TYR A 209 11.90 -15.86 -18.24
CA TYR A 209 12.21 -16.05 -19.67
C TYR A 209 13.66 -16.51 -19.77
N ASN A 210 13.89 -17.54 -20.55
CA ASN A 210 15.25 -17.91 -20.95
C ASN A 210 15.74 -16.98 -22.07
N GLU A 211 16.99 -17.13 -22.50
CA GLU A 211 17.60 -16.40 -23.61
C GLU A 211 16.81 -16.54 -24.93
N TRP A 212 15.96 -17.57 -25.02
CA TRP A 212 15.12 -17.89 -26.19
C TRP A 212 13.68 -17.36 -26.04
N GLN A 213 13.40 -16.51 -25.04
CA GLN A 213 12.06 -15.97 -24.75
C GLN A 213 10.99 -17.05 -24.46
N GLN A 214 11.39 -18.25 -24.09
CA GLN A 214 10.44 -19.27 -23.65
C GLN A 214 9.97 -18.98 -22.23
N LEU A 215 8.67 -18.92 -22.07
CA LEU A 215 8.04 -18.69 -20.78
C LEU A 215 8.10 -19.95 -19.94
N PHE A 216 8.86 -19.93 -18.87
CA PHE A 216 8.84 -21.00 -17.86
C PHE A 216 7.72 -20.73 -16.89
N ASN A 217 6.56 -21.23 -17.09
CA ASN A 217 5.42 -21.13 -16.19
C ASN A 217 4.80 -19.74 -16.03
N THR A 218 3.54 -19.61 -16.44
CA THR A 218 2.69 -18.46 -16.14
C THR A 218 1.76 -18.82 -14.99
N SER A 219 1.96 -18.21 -13.84
CA SER A 219 0.95 -18.20 -12.80
C SER A 219 0.45 -16.77 -12.60
N SER A 220 -0.85 -16.59 -12.60
CA SER A 220 -1.43 -15.31 -12.22
C SER A 220 -1.37 -15.17 -10.70
N MET A 221 -0.85 -14.06 -10.22
CA MET A 221 -0.72 -13.77 -8.80
C MET A 221 -1.41 -12.45 -8.50
N SER A 222 -2.27 -12.46 -7.49
CA SER A 222 -2.85 -11.23 -6.95
C SER A 222 -1.91 -10.63 -5.92
N ILE A 223 -1.64 -9.34 -6.04
CA ILE A 223 -0.73 -8.59 -5.18
C ILE A 223 -1.50 -7.47 -4.50
N LYS A 224 -1.52 -7.44 -3.18
CA LYS A 224 -2.14 -6.40 -2.37
C LYS A 224 -1.14 -5.82 -1.38
N ASN A 225 -1.26 -4.54 -1.06
CA ASN A 225 -0.39 -3.89 -0.07
C ASN A 225 -0.97 -3.99 1.34
N LEU A 226 -0.08 -4.28 2.29
CA LEU A 226 -0.32 -4.13 3.73
C LEU A 226 0.77 -3.22 4.29
N GLN A 227 0.39 -2.18 5.05
CA GLN A 227 1.34 -1.19 5.60
C GLN A 227 0.96 -0.83 7.02
N PHE A 228 1.98 -0.69 7.87
CA PHE A 228 1.86 -0.16 9.23
C PHE A 228 2.80 1.03 9.39
N ASN A 229 2.29 2.13 9.95
CA ASN A 229 3.07 3.35 10.14
C ASN A 229 2.95 3.85 11.57
N LEU A 230 4.01 4.53 11.98
CA LEU A 230 4.03 5.42 13.14
C LEU A 230 4.30 6.83 12.63
N GLY A 231 3.59 7.80 13.16
CA GLY A 231 3.68 9.17 12.66
C GLY A 231 3.48 10.22 13.71
N LEU A 232 3.91 11.42 13.34
CA LEU A 232 3.69 12.66 14.07
C LEU A 232 2.64 13.47 13.30
N ASN A 233 1.62 13.92 14.01
CA ASN A 233 0.59 14.81 13.47
C ASN A 233 0.69 16.17 14.16
N ILE A 234 0.78 17.24 13.38
CA ILE A 234 0.89 18.62 13.86
C ILE A 234 -0.32 19.39 13.37
N ARG A 235 -1.11 19.90 14.31
CA ARG A 235 -2.23 20.78 14.01
C ARG A 235 -1.77 22.20 13.71
N LEU A 236 -2.09 22.70 12.52
CA LEU A 236 -1.66 24.02 12.03
C LEU A 236 -2.63 25.15 12.34
N SER A 237 -3.93 24.85 12.52
CA SER A 237 -4.99 25.81 12.82
C SER A 237 -5.66 25.51 14.15
N GLU A 238 -6.11 26.52 14.84
CA GLU A 238 -6.94 26.39 16.05
C GLU A 238 -8.41 26.18 15.72
#